data_22a5b50b99cb0a86b03d82772ce7fae6
#
_entry.id   22a5b50b99cb0a86b03d82772ce7fae6
#
_cell.length_a   1.000
_cell.length_b   1.000
_cell.length_c   1.000
_cell.angle_alpha   90.00
_cell.angle_beta   90.00
_cell.angle_gamma   90.00
#
_symmetry.space_group_name_H-M   'P 1'
#
loop_
_entity.id
_entity.type
_entity.pdbx_description
1 polymer ?
#
loop_
_entity_poly.entity_id
_entity_poly.type
_entity_poly.pdbx_seq_one_letter_code
_entity_poly.pdbx_strand_id
1 'polypeptide(L)'
;HPRHGYDLERVIEQRGIRQWTDIGFSSIYYVLSKLEKRGLVEVGEGRSGARSRRVFQATAEGRRVAADEAVALIARLRMVPHPVLVGLANLPLVPEASYDEALRSRLTQIEARIASVKETQRSQTPLPRPAREVFSYSLSLLEAERSWLAERVQVSDE
;
A
#
# COMPACT_ATOMS: atom_id res chain seq x y z
N HIS A 1 -5.55 -13.15 -15.99
CA HIS A 1 -4.99 -14.43 -16.40
C HIS A 1 -4.93 -15.37 -15.19
N PRO A 2 -5.16 -16.70 -15.37
CA PRO A 2 -5.01 -17.71 -14.32
C PRO A 2 -3.60 -17.70 -13.75
N ARG A 3 -3.45 -17.87 -12.41
CA ARG A 3 -2.14 -17.84 -11.74
C ARG A 3 -2.07 -18.87 -10.62
N HIS A 4 -0.89 -19.40 -10.37
CA HIS A 4 -0.59 -20.17 -9.17
C HIS A 4 -0.51 -19.24 -7.94
N GLY A 5 -0.82 -19.78 -6.74
CA GLY A 5 -0.71 -18.98 -5.51
C GLY A 5 0.69 -18.40 -5.28
N TYR A 6 1.73 -19.15 -5.63
CA TYR A 6 3.12 -18.66 -5.57
C TYR A 6 3.39 -17.50 -6.55
N ASP A 7 2.83 -17.55 -7.76
CA ASP A 7 2.97 -16.46 -8.74
C ASP A 7 2.27 -15.18 -8.27
N LEU A 8 1.14 -15.32 -7.56
CA LEU A 8 0.44 -14.18 -6.95
C LEU A 8 1.30 -13.54 -5.86
N GLU A 9 1.96 -14.34 -5.03
CA GLU A 9 2.87 -13.84 -4.00
C GLU A 9 4.02 -13.03 -4.62
N ARG A 10 4.64 -13.57 -5.67
CA ARG A 10 5.70 -12.87 -6.41
C ARG A 10 5.20 -11.55 -7.04
N VAL A 11 3.99 -11.53 -7.59
CA VAL A 11 3.40 -10.29 -8.15
C VAL A 11 3.12 -9.26 -7.07
N ILE A 12 2.61 -9.68 -5.89
CA ILE A 12 2.38 -8.79 -4.75
C ILE A 12 3.69 -8.15 -4.29
N GLU A 13 4.77 -8.94 -4.21
CA GLU A 13 6.10 -8.47 -3.85
C GLU A 13 6.68 -7.49 -4.90
N GLN A 14 6.71 -7.92 -6.17
CA GLN A 14 7.25 -7.11 -7.27
C GLN A 14 6.53 -5.77 -7.46
N ARG A 15 5.23 -5.72 -7.17
CA ARG A 15 4.43 -4.49 -7.27
C ARG A 15 4.42 -3.67 -6.00
N GLY A 16 5.10 -4.11 -4.94
CA GLY A 16 5.14 -3.42 -3.65
C GLY A 16 3.76 -3.29 -2.99
N ILE A 17 2.82 -4.20 -3.29
CA ILE A 17 1.42 -4.11 -2.81
C ILE A 17 1.36 -4.12 -1.28
N ARG A 18 2.28 -4.83 -0.62
CA ARG A 18 2.37 -4.85 0.85
C ARG A 18 2.74 -3.52 1.49
N GLN A 19 3.29 -2.58 0.73
CA GLN A 19 3.64 -1.26 1.25
C GLN A 19 2.42 -0.37 1.52
N TRP A 20 1.29 -0.72 0.95
CA TRP A 20 0.03 0.04 1.05
C TRP A 20 -1.20 -0.83 1.32
N THR A 21 -0.98 -2.12 1.68
CA THR A 21 -2.04 -3.06 2.11
C THR A 21 -1.55 -3.90 3.29
N ASP A 22 -2.47 -4.38 4.10
CA ASP A 22 -2.18 -5.29 5.24
C ASP A 22 -2.12 -6.77 4.84
N ILE A 23 -1.72 -7.09 3.60
CA ILE A 23 -1.63 -8.47 3.13
C ILE A 23 -0.33 -9.11 3.63
N GLY A 24 -0.44 -9.96 4.67
CA GLY A 24 0.68 -10.76 5.19
C GLY A 24 1.04 -11.98 4.32
N PHE A 25 2.25 -12.54 4.51
CA PHE A 25 2.74 -13.71 3.75
C PHE A 25 1.87 -14.95 3.93
N SER A 26 1.43 -15.24 5.14
CA SER A 26 0.62 -16.42 5.46
C SER A 26 -0.86 -16.29 5.07
N SER A 27 -1.31 -15.09 4.72
CA SER A 27 -2.73 -14.82 4.49
C SER A 27 -3.20 -15.11 3.06
N ILE A 28 -2.28 -15.22 2.07
CA ILE A 28 -2.67 -15.35 0.65
C ILE A 28 -3.50 -16.62 0.41
N TYR A 29 -3.02 -17.77 0.87
CA TYR A 29 -3.75 -19.03 0.68
C TYR A 29 -5.05 -19.07 1.48
N TYR A 30 -5.06 -18.47 2.66
CA TYR A 30 -6.30 -18.30 3.45
C TYR A 30 -7.30 -17.42 2.69
N VAL A 31 -6.87 -16.29 2.15
CA VAL A 31 -7.73 -15.39 1.37
C VAL A 31 -8.25 -16.08 0.11
N LEU A 32 -7.38 -16.77 -0.64
CA LEU A 32 -7.78 -17.51 -1.84
C LEU A 32 -8.83 -18.58 -1.52
N SER A 33 -8.64 -19.36 -0.45
CA SER A 33 -9.61 -20.36 0.00
C SER A 33 -10.95 -19.73 0.40
N LYS A 34 -10.93 -18.57 1.05
CA LYS A 34 -12.14 -17.82 1.40
C LYS A 34 -12.87 -17.27 0.17
N LEU A 35 -12.14 -16.77 -0.83
CA LEU A 35 -12.69 -16.29 -2.09
C LEU A 35 -13.29 -17.45 -2.90
N GLU A 36 -12.64 -18.62 -2.93
CA GLU A 36 -13.13 -19.83 -3.58
C GLU A 36 -14.45 -20.30 -2.96
N LYS A 37 -14.54 -20.38 -1.62
CA LYS A 37 -15.78 -20.73 -0.90
C LYS A 37 -16.93 -19.78 -1.19
N ARG A 38 -16.64 -18.52 -1.55
CA ARG A 38 -17.62 -17.51 -1.95
C ARG A 38 -17.95 -17.53 -3.45
N GLY A 39 -17.34 -18.41 -4.23
CA GLY A 39 -17.53 -18.47 -5.68
C GLY A 39 -16.94 -17.29 -6.46
N LEU A 40 -16.04 -16.51 -5.83
CA LEU A 40 -15.41 -15.34 -6.46
C LEU A 40 -14.14 -15.72 -7.21
N VAL A 41 -13.56 -16.87 -6.87
CA VAL A 41 -12.40 -17.47 -7.52
C VAL A 41 -12.72 -18.94 -7.76
N GLU A 42 -12.34 -19.45 -8.90
CA GLU A 42 -12.38 -20.86 -9.26
C GLU A 42 -10.97 -21.43 -9.34
N VAL A 43 -10.86 -22.73 -9.06
CA VAL A 43 -9.60 -23.47 -9.15
C VAL A 43 -9.64 -24.37 -10.35
N GLY A 44 -8.72 -24.16 -11.28
CA GLY A 44 -8.49 -25.04 -12.42
C GLY A 44 -7.33 -26.01 -12.15
N GLU A 45 -7.37 -27.16 -12.82
CA GLU A 45 -6.22 -28.07 -12.82
C GLU A 45 -5.12 -27.50 -13.73
N GLY A 46 -3.96 -27.19 -13.14
CA GLY A 46 -2.76 -26.82 -13.88
C GLY A 46 -2.25 -28.05 -14.66
N ARG A 47 -2.16 -27.94 -15.96
CA ARG A 47 -1.45 -28.92 -16.79
C ARG A 47 0.04 -28.94 -16.43
N SER A 48 0.46 -29.81 -15.53
CA SER A 48 1.83 -30.35 -15.53
C SER A 48 2.08 -31.25 -14.29
N GLY A 49 2.46 -32.50 -14.53
CA GLY A 49 3.22 -33.46 -13.76
C GLY A 49 3.27 -33.43 -12.23
N ALA A 50 3.09 -34.58 -11.60
CA ALA A 50 3.44 -35.06 -10.24
C ALA A 50 3.12 -34.22 -8.97
N ARG A 51 2.81 -32.92 -9.05
CA ARG A 51 2.18 -32.11 -7.99
C ARG A 51 1.21 -31.14 -8.65
N SER A 52 -0.08 -31.47 -8.63
CA SER A 52 -1.18 -30.58 -9.07
C SER A 52 -1.08 -29.22 -8.36
N ARG A 53 -0.48 -28.22 -9.01
CA ARG A 53 -0.43 -26.86 -8.49
C ARG A 53 -1.78 -26.20 -8.80
N ARG A 54 -2.52 -25.89 -7.77
CA ARG A 54 -3.81 -25.17 -7.89
C ARG A 54 -3.62 -23.84 -8.63
N VAL A 55 -4.33 -23.68 -9.74
CA VAL A 55 -4.36 -22.43 -10.52
C VAL A 55 -5.64 -21.71 -10.19
N PHE A 56 -5.54 -20.48 -9.72
CA PHE A 56 -6.67 -19.66 -9.35
C PHE A 56 -7.03 -18.67 -10.46
N GLN A 57 -8.32 -18.54 -10.73
CA GLN A 57 -8.86 -17.60 -11.70
C GLN A 57 -10.10 -16.90 -11.10
N ALA A 58 -10.22 -15.58 -11.30
CA ALA A 58 -11.42 -14.87 -10.91
C ALA A 58 -12.61 -15.28 -11.78
N THR A 59 -13.74 -15.58 -11.15
CA THR A 59 -15.01 -15.82 -11.84
C THR A 59 -15.58 -14.51 -12.41
N ALA A 60 -16.63 -14.58 -13.23
CA ALA A 60 -17.34 -13.37 -13.69
C ALA A 60 -17.87 -12.56 -12.50
N GLU A 61 -18.45 -13.23 -11.50
CA GLU A 61 -18.94 -12.64 -10.26
C GLU A 61 -17.79 -12.05 -9.45
N GLY A 62 -16.66 -12.76 -9.33
CA GLY A 62 -15.48 -12.25 -8.64
C GLY A 62 -14.93 -10.96 -9.25
N ARG A 63 -14.92 -10.86 -10.58
CA ARG A 63 -14.53 -9.62 -11.27
C ARG A 63 -15.50 -8.48 -11.02
N ARG A 64 -16.82 -8.77 -11.04
CA ARG A 64 -17.85 -7.77 -10.74
C ARG A 64 -17.72 -7.24 -9.31
N VAL A 65 -17.64 -8.12 -8.33
CA VAL A 65 -17.45 -7.74 -6.90
C VAL A 65 -16.17 -6.95 -6.71
N ALA A 66 -15.06 -7.34 -7.35
CA ALA A 66 -13.81 -6.60 -7.26
C ALA A 66 -13.91 -5.19 -7.86
N ALA A 67 -14.65 -5.01 -8.96
CA ALA A 67 -14.88 -3.70 -9.55
C ALA A 67 -15.74 -2.81 -8.64
N ASP A 68 -16.84 -3.35 -8.11
CA ASP A 68 -17.74 -2.63 -7.19
C ASP A 68 -17.00 -2.18 -5.92
N GLU A 69 -16.20 -3.06 -5.32
CA GLU A 69 -15.38 -2.74 -4.14
C GLU A 69 -14.28 -1.71 -4.46
N ALA A 70 -13.66 -1.78 -5.63
CA ALA A 70 -12.67 -0.80 -6.05
C ALA A 70 -13.29 0.61 -6.15
N VAL A 71 -14.47 0.73 -6.76
CA VAL A 71 -15.23 1.99 -6.83
C VAL A 71 -15.57 2.48 -5.42
N ALA A 72 -16.05 1.58 -4.55
CA ALA A 72 -16.39 1.93 -3.18
C ALA A 72 -15.17 2.42 -2.37
N LEU A 73 -13.99 1.81 -2.56
CA LEU A 73 -12.74 2.24 -1.90
C LEU A 73 -12.26 3.61 -2.40
N ILE A 74 -12.46 3.91 -3.68
CA ILE A 74 -12.11 5.22 -4.26
C ILE A 74 -13.07 6.31 -3.78
N ALA A 75 -14.38 6.01 -3.73
CA ALA A 75 -15.41 7.01 -3.45
C ALA A 75 -15.57 7.34 -1.97
N ARG A 76 -15.32 6.37 -1.08
CA ARG A 76 -15.58 6.54 0.36
C ARG A 76 -14.38 7.15 1.08
N LEU A 77 -14.61 8.30 1.71
CA LEU A 77 -13.65 8.83 2.68
C LEU A 77 -13.60 7.89 3.90
N ARG A 78 -12.42 7.34 4.16
CA ARG A 78 -12.13 6.59 5.38
C ARG A 78 -11.09 7.35 6.19
N MET A 79 -11.39 7.59 7.46
CA MET A 79 -10.40 8.10 8.39
C MET A 79 -9.36 7.02 8.67
N VAL A 80 -8.12 7.31 8.33
CA VAL A 80 -6.97 6.44 8.65
C VAL A 80 -6.34 7.00 9.93
N PRO A 81 -6.19 6.18 11.00
CA PRO A 81 -5.50 6.63 12.20
C PRO A 81 -4.06 7.04 11.89
N HIS A 82 -3.70 8.24 12.30
CA HIS A 82 -2.34 8.76 12.18
C HIS A 82 -1.69 8.83 13.57
N PRO A 83 -0.72 7.95 13.89
CA PRO A 83 -0.07 7.96 15.21
C PRO A 83 0.56 9.31 15.58
N VAL A 84 1.01 10.09 14.59
CA VAL A 84 1.55 11.43 14.82
C VAL A 84 0.56 12.36 15.52
N LEU A 85 -0.75 12.24 15.24
CA LEU A 85 -1.78 13.04 15.88
C LEU A 85 -1.88 12.77 17.39
N VAL A 86 -1.60 11.54 17.81
CA VAL A 86 -1.55 11.18 19.24
C VAL A 86 -0.36 11.87 19.90
N GLY A 87 0.82 11.87 19.25
CA GLY A 87 1.99 12.61 19.72
C GLY A 87 1.72 14.11 19.84
N LEU A 88 1.16 14.70 18.79
CA LEU A 88 0.83 16.14 18.78
C LEU A 88 -0.23 16.52 19.84
N ALA A 89 -1.22 15.68 20.09
CA ALA A 89 -2.22 15.93 21.13
C ALA A 89 -1.63 15.90 22.56
N ASN A 90 -0.45 15.32 22.73
CA ASN A 90 0.26 15.22 24.01
C ASN A 90 1.49 16.15 24.09
N LEU A 91 1.60 17.16 23.24
CA LEU A 91 2.70 18.15 23.26
C LEU A 91 2.95 18.77 24.63
N PRO A 92 1.97 19.04 25.50
CA PRO A 92 2.25 19.56 26.83
C PRO A 92 3.15 18.68 27.70
N LEU A 93 3.34 17.41 27.34
CA LEU A 93 4.22 16.45 28.02
C LEU A 93 5.63 16.38 27.39
N VAL A 94 5.83 17.03 26.25
CA VAL A 94 7.05 16.89 25.44
C VAL A 94 7.92 18.13 25.61
N PRO A 95 9.21 17.99 26.04
CA PRO A 95 10.16 19.10 26.03
C PRO A 95 10.34 19.65 24.60
N GLU A 96 10.46 20.97 24.48
CA GLU A 96 10.56 21.68 23.19
C GLU A 96 11.71 21.13 22.33
N ALA A 97 12.90 20.96 22.89
CA ALA A 97 14.05 20.40 22.18
C ALA A 97 13.80 18.99 21.64
N SER A 98 13.04 18.16 22.37
CA SER A 98 12.67 16.81 21.92
C SER A 98 11.63 16.86 20.81
N TYR A 99 10.74 17.84 20.82
CA TYR A 99 9.77 18.07 19.75
C TYR A 99 10.47 18.46 18.45
N ASP A 100 11.40 19.42 18.50
CA ASP A 100 12.18 19.87 17.35
C ASP A 100 13.00 18.73 16.73
N GLU A 101 13.68 17.95 17.57
CA GLU A 101 14.43 16.78 17.13
C GLU A 101 13.52 15.74 16.44
N ALA A 102 12.34 15.50 17.01
CA ALA A 102 11.36 14.57 16.42
C ALA A 102 10.85 15.06 15.06
N LEU A 103 10.59 16.37 14.90
CA LEU A 103 10.19 16.96 13.62
C LEU A 103 11.29 16.82 12.56
N ARG A 104 12.56 17.15 12.89
CA ARG A 104 13.68 17.01 11.95
C ARG A 104 13.92 15.56 11.55
N SER A 105 13.85 14.64 12.52
CA SER A 105 13.98 13.20 12.27
C SER A 105 12.87 12.70 11.34
N ARG A 106 11.63 13.13 11.58
CA ARG A 106 10.48 12.74 10.73
C ARG A 106 10.60 13.34 9.33
N LEU A 107 11.02 14.58 9.19
CA LEU A 107 11.25 15.24 7.91
C LEU A 107 12.25 14.45 7.07
N THR A 108 13.39 14.09 7.65
CA THR A 108 14.41 13.25 6.99
C THR A 108 13.84 11.91 6.50
N GLN A 109 13.02 11.25 7.32
CA GLN A 109 12.39 9.99 6.96
C GLN A 109 11.40 10.15 5.79
N ILE A 110 10.60 11.21 5.80
CA ILE A 110 9.64 11.51 4.72
C ILE A 110 10.38 11.82 3.40
N GLU A 111 11.45 12.60 3.45
CA GLU A 111 12.26 12.91 2.27
C GLU A 111 12.91 11.66 1.67
N ALA A 112 13.46 10.79 2.50
CA ALA A 112 13.99 9.50 2.09
C ALA A 112 12.90 8.62 1.46
N ARG A 113 11.69 8.64 2.03
CA ARG A 113 10.56 7.90 1.47
C ARG A 113 10.11 8.44 0.12
N ILE A 114 10.03 9.76 -0.05
CA ILE A 114 9.72 10.40 -1.34
C ILE A 114 10.76 10.01 -2.39
N ALA A 115 12.04 10.06 -2.06
CA ALA A 115 13.11 9.67 -2.97
C ALA A 115 12.99 8.20 -3.40
N SER A 116 12.73 7.29 -2.47
CA SER A 116 12.52 5.87 -2.72
C SER A 116 11.32 5.61 -3.64
N VAL A 117 10.18 6.29 -3.41
CA VAL A 117 8.98 6.14 -4.23
C VAL A 117 9.23 6.66 -5.66
N LYS A 118 9.90 7.82 -5.80
CA LYS A 118 10.26 8.38 -7.11
C LYS A 118 11.22 7.47 -7.89
N GLU A 119 12.17 6.83 -7.21
CA GLU A 119 13.09 5.87 -7.84
C GLU A 119 12.36 4.62 -8.31
N THR A 120 11.47 4.06 -7.46
CA THR A 120 10.63 2.91 -7.85
C THR A 120 9.75 3.25 -9.05
N GLN A 121 9.17 4.46 -9.08
CA GLN A 121 8.38 4.93 -10.21
C GLN A 121 9.20 4.98 -11.51
N ARG A 122 10.43 5.50 -11.45
CA ARG A 122 11.33 5.60 -12.60
C ARG A 122 11.75 4.23 -13.13
N SER A 123 12.11 3.32 -12.24
CA SER A 123 12.59 1.97 -12.61
C SER A 123 11.51 1.10 -13.24
N GLN A 124 10.25 1.41 -13.06
CA GLN A 124 9.11 0.67 -13.60
C GLN A 124 8.50 1.29 -14.87
N THR A 125 9.09 2.34 -15.41
CA THR A 125 8.60 3.01 -16.63
C THR A 125 8.80 2.09 -17.87
N PRO A 126 7.78 2.00 -18.80
CA PRO A 126 6.53 2.76 -18.84
C PRO A 126 5.45 2.17 -17.91
N LEU A 127 4.81 3.05 -17.12
CA LEU A 127 3.80 2.66 -16.15
C LEU A 127 2.39 2.58 -16.77
N PRO A 128 1.62 1.52 -16.51
CA PRO A 128 0.19 1.51 -16.82
C PRO A 128 -0.56 2.54 -15.97
N ARG A 129 -1.73 2.99 -16.45
CA ARG A 129 -2.55 4.01 -15.76
C ARG A 129 -2.77 3.72 -14.27
N PRO A 130 -3.16 2.50 -13.83
CA PRO A 130 -3.37 2.24 -12.40
C PRO A 130 -2.13 2.49 -11.55
N ALA A 131 -0.94 2.12 -12.03
CA ALA A 131 0.30 2.36 -11.30
C ALA A 131 0.61 3.86 -11.21
N ARG A 132 0.40 4.63 -12.30
CA ARG A 132 0.57 6.09 -12.28
C ARG A 132 -0.31 6.75 -11.22
N GLU A 133 -1.59 6.36 -11.13
CA GLU A 133 -2.52 6.91 -10.14
C GLU A 133 -2.07 6.59 -8.71
N VAL A 134 -1.62 5.35 -8.45
CA VAL A 134 -1.12 4.94 -7.12
C VAL A 134 0.11 5.77 -6.73
N PHE A 135 1.10 5.92 -7.64
CA PHE A 135 2.29 6.73 -7.35
C PHE A 135 1.94 8.20 -7.14
N SER A 136 1.07 8.76 -7.99
CA SER A 136 0.62 10.15 -7.88
C SER A 136 -0.03 10.41 -6.52
N TYR A 137 -0.99 9.60 -6.13
CA TYR A 137 -1.68 9.74 -4.84
C TYR A 137 -0.73 9.59 -3.65
N SER A 138 0.14 8.57 -3.68
CA SER A 138 1.11 8.33 -2.61
C SER A 138 2.09 9.48 -2.44
N LEU A 139 2.60 10.02 -3.55
CA LEU A 139 3.52 11.17 -3.51
C LEU A 139 2.80 12.43 -3.00
N SER A 140 1.56 12.69 -3.40
CA SER A 140 0.79 13.84 -2.91
C SER A 140 0.63 13.84 -1.40
N LEU A 141 0.38 12.69 -0.79
CA LEU A 141 0.28 12.56 0.67
C LEU A 141 1.63 12.83 1.37
N LEU A 142 2.70 12.23 0.85
CA LEU A 142 4.05 12.40 1.41
C LEU A 142 4.54 13.85 1.27
N GLU A 143 4.29 14.48 0.13
CA GLU A 143 4.68 15.87 -0.13
C GLU A 143 3.89 16.86 0.72
N ALA A 144 2.61 16.60 0.98
CA ALA A 144 1.81 17.40 1.91
C ALA A 144 2.36 17.31 3.35
N GLU A 145 2.70 16.10 3.82
CA GLU A 145 3.30 15.93 5.14
C GLU A 145 4.69 16.58 5.23
N ARG A 146 5.52 16.42 4.18
CA ARG A 146 6.83 17.09 4.09
C ARG A 146 6.69 18.60 4.23
N SER A 147 5.75 19.21 3.51
CA SER A 147 5.54 20.67 3.57
C SER A 147 5.15 21.11 4.97
N TRP A 148 4.24 20.39 5.62
CA TRP A 148 3.82 20.67 6.99
C TRP A 148 4.99 20.59 8.00
N LEU A 149 5.88 19.60 7.85
CA LEU A 149 7.08 19.44 8.69
C LEU A 149 8.10 20.53 8.43
N ALA A 150 8.40 20.84 7.16
CA ALA A 150 9.40 21.83 6.77
C ALA A 150 9.06 23.22 7.32
N GLU A 151 7.79 23.64 7.24
CA GLU A 151 7.32 24.92 7.81
C GLU A 151 7.63 25.02 9.32
N ARG A 152 7.47 23.93 10.07
CA ARG A 152 7.66 23.90 11.54
C ARG A 152 9.11 23.85 11.94
N VAL A 153 9.93 23.08 11.20
CA VAL A 153 11.38 23.02 11.42
C VAL A 153 12.03 24.40 11.18
N GLN A 154 11.58 25.16 10.17
CA GLN A 154 12.08 26.52 9.90
C GLN A 154 11.74 27.51 11.04
N VAL A 155 10.55 27.41 11.62
CA VAL A 155 10.14 28.28 12.75
C VAL A 155 10.96 27.98 14.02
N SER A 156 11.39 26.73 14.21
CA SER A 156 12.20 26.34 15.37
C SER A 156 13.68 26.76 15.25
N ASP A 157 14.14 27.09 14.04
CA ASP A 157 15.55 27.52 13.79
C ASP A 157 15.72 29.07 13.85
N GLU A 158 14.62 29.85 13.99
CA GLU A 158 14.58 31.30 14.20
C GLU A 158 14.53 31.67 15.69
#